data_7dfbd497f4611e23a3e5c27250fbe81e
#
_entry.id   7dfbd497f4611e23a3e5c27250fbe81e
#
_cell.length_a   1.000
_cell.length_b   1.000
_cell.length_c   1.000
_cell.angle_alpha   90.00
_cell.angle_beta   90.00
_cell.angle_gamma   90.00
#
_symmetry.space_group_name_H-M   'P 1'
#
loop_
_entity.id
_entity.type
_entity.pdbx_description
1 polymer ?
#
loop_
_entity_poly.entity_id
_entity_poly.type
_entity_poly.pdbx_seq_one_letter_code
_entity_poly.pdbx_strand_id
1 'polypeptide(L)'
;MGGVGRTAVHVARQHGAHVIAGVRSSQKKEAEALGADRILALDNQSEIASLKELDAVADTVGHEVIVSLIPHIKKNGVLATVLGKPEAANGRDLRVVEIWAQPDSSRLEKLAHEVAAGKFSIPIRREFKLSDIRYADPMAEKGGIGKIILVA
;
A
#
# COMPACT_ATOMS: atom_id res chain seq x y z
N MET A 1 -4.55 -5.71 -1.69
CA MET A 1 -3.46 -4.83 -1.18
C MET A 1 -2.41 -5.68 -0.48
N GLY A 2 -1.12 -5.43 -0.75
CA GLY A 2 0.00 -6.15 -0.12
C GLY A 2 0.32 -5.68 1.30
N GLY A 3 1.30 -6.35 1.95
CA GLY A 3 1.67 -6.06 3.35
C GLY A 3 2.08 -4.62 3.60
N VAL A 4 2.88 -4.01 2.71
CA VAL A 4 3.32 -2.61 2.85
C VAL A 4 2.12 -1.65 2.84
N GLY A 5 1.20 -1.80 1.88
CA GLY A 5 0.01 -0.96 1.80
C GLY A 5 -0.92 -1.13 3.01
N ARG A 6 -1.10 -2.37 3.50
CA ARG A 6 -1.90 -2.64 4.71
C ARG A 6 -1.31 -1.96 5.94
N THR A 7 0.00 -2.06 6.12
CA THR A 7 0.72 -1.38 7.21
C THR A 7 0.60 0.14 7.08
N ALA A 8 0.73 0.68 5.87
CA ALA A 8 0.60 2.12 5.63
C ALA A 8 -0.81 2.64 5.99
N VAL A 9 -1.88 1.92 5.60
CA VAL A 9 -3.27 2.26 6.00
C VAL A 9 -3.41 2.24 7.51
N HIS A 10 -2.94 1.18 8.18
CA HIS A 10 -3.02 1.03 9.62
C HIS A 10 -2.32 2.19 10.34
N VAL A 11 -1.07 2.48 9.98
CA VAL A 11 -0.28 3.56 10.60
C VAL A 11 -0.91 4.93 10.33
N ALA A 12 -1.36 5.21 9.11
CA ALA A 12 -2.00 6.49 8.79
C ALA A 12 -3.26 6.73 9.66
N ARG A 13 -4.08 5.70 9.84
CA ARG A 13 -5.26 5.78 10.71
C ARG A 13 -4.90 5.99 12.18
N GLN A 14 -3.85 5.35 12.68
CA GLN A 14 -3.37 5.60 14.06
C GLN A 14 -2.97 7.06 14.29
N HIS A 15 -2.53 7.76 13.24
CA HIS A 15 -2.20 9.18 13.27
C HIS A 15 -3.39 10.10 12.94
N GLY A 16 -4.61 9.57 12.90
CA GLY A 16 -5.84 10.35 12.69
C GLY A 16 -6.05 10.83 11.26
N ALA A 17 -5.35 10.27 10.27
CA ALA A 17 -5.58 10.63 8.87
C ALA A 17 -6.91 10.06 8.36
N HIS A 18 -7.61 10.83 7.51
CA HIS A 18 -8.67 10.32 6.66
C HIS A 18 -8.03 9.56 5.49
N VAL A 19 -8.23 8.24 5.44
CA VAL A 19 -7.50 7.36 4.55
C VAL A 19 -8.35 6.87 3.38
N ILE A 20 -7.88 7.12 2.16
CA ILE A 20 -8.39 6.51 0.93
C ILE A 20 -7.43 5.40 0.53
N ALA A 21 -7.87 4.14 0.60
CA ALA A 21 -7.05 3.01 0.21
C ALA A 21 -7.23 2.69 -1.28
N GLY A 22 -6.16 2.90 -2.05
CA GLY A 22 -6.12 2.57 -3.47
C GLY A 22 -5.83 1.10 -3.71
N VAL A 23 -6.70 0.40 -4.45
CA VAL A 23 -6.59 -1.02 -4.77
C VAL A 23 -7.05 -1.28 -6.21
N ARG A 24 -6.85 -2.49 -6.74
CA ARG A 24 -7.52 -2.90 -7.98
C ARG A 24 -9.00 -3.17 -7.72
N SER A 25 -9.86 -2.99 -8.71
CA SER A 25 -11.30 -3.27 -8.63
C SER A 25 -11.60 -4.65 -8.06
N SER A 26 -10.85 -5.66 -8.48
CA SER A 26 -10.96 -7.05 -8.00
C SER A 26 -10.62 -7.24 -6.52
N GLN A 27 -9.98 -6.27 -5.88
CA GLN A 27 -9.55 -6.32 -4.48
C GLN A 27 -10.42 -5.46 -3.55
N LYS A 28 -11.43 -4.75 -4.07
CA LYS A 28 -12.24 -3.80 -3.27
C LYS A 28 -12.90 -4.49 -2.08
N LYS A 29 -13.55 -5.63 -2.31
CA LYS A 29 -14.23 -6.39 -1.25
C LYS A 29 -13.28 -6.78 -0.11
N GLU A 30 -12.07 -7.22 -0.45
CA GLU A 30 -11.06 -7.56 0.57
C GLU A 30 -10.55 -6.32 1.31
N ALA A 31 -10.47 -5.19 0.59
CA ALA A 31 -9.96 -3.95 1.15
C ALA A 31 -10.91 -3.31 2.18
N GLU A 32 -12.20 -3.67 2.20
CA GLU A 32 -13.16 -3.21 3.22
C GLU A 32 -12.68 -3.51 4.64
N ALA A 33 -12.00 -4.65 4.83
CA ALA A 33 -11.44 -5.04 6.13
C ALA A 33 -10.21 -4.21 6.57
N LEU A 34 -9.68 -3.31 5.71
CA LEU A 34 -8.55 -2.44 6.07
C LEU A 34 -8.95 -1.30 7.00
N GLY A 35 -10.25 -1.02 7.10
CA GLY A 35 -10.78 0.07 7.89
C GLY A 35 -10.43 1.46 7.34
N ALA A 36 -10.05 1.59 6.08
CA ALA A 36 -9.93 2.89 5.42
C ALA A 36 -11.30 3.56 5.30
N ASP A 37 -11.32 4.89 5.28
CA ASP A 37 -12.57 5.66 5.19
C ASP A 37 -13.20 5.55 3.80
N ARG A 38 -12.39 5.32 2.78
CA ARG A 38 -12.83 5.06 1.41
C ARG A 38 -11.92 4.04 0.73
N ILE A 39 -12.50 3.20 -0.13
CA ILE A 39 -11.77 2.31 -1.04
C ILE A 39 -11.90 2.86 -2.45
N LEU A 40 -10.76 3.03 -3.14
CA LEU A 40 -10.67 3.56 -4.50
C LEU A 40 -10.14 2.48 -5.44
N ALA A 41 -10.84 2.23 -6.54
CA ALA A 41 -10.33 1.38 -7.61
C ALA A 41 -9.35 2.16 -8.50
N LEU A 42 -8.07 1.80 -8.45
CA LEU A 42 -7.00 2.47 -9.21
C LEU A 42 -6.98 2.10 -10.71
N ASP A 43 -7.70 1.06 -11.09
CA ASP A 43 -7.94 0.63 -12.48
C ASP A 43 -9.29 1.14 -13.02
N ASN A 44 -9.97 2.06 -12.29
CA ASN A 44 -11.21 2.70 -12.69
C ASN A 44 -11.02 4.23 -12.82
N GLN A 45 -10.90 4.71 -14.06
CA GLN A 45 -10.67 6.12 -14.36
C GLN A 45 -11.79 7.03 -13.83
N SER A 46 -13.04 6.58 -13.82
CA SER A 46 -14.16 7.36 -13.31
C SER A 46 -14.08 7.55 -11.80
N GLU A 47 -13.61 6.54 -11.07
CA GLU A 47 -13.37 6.65 -9.63
C GLU A 47 -12.20 7.60 -9.33
N ILE A 48 -11.12 7.50 -10.10
CA ILE A 48 -9.98 8.41 -9.97
C ILE A 48 -10.41 9.86 -10.24
N ALA A 49 -11.14 10.09 -11.33
CA ALA A 49 -11.64 11.42 -11.69
C ALA A 49 -12.58 12.03 -10.63
N SER A 50 -13.23 11.19 -9.80
CA SER A 50 -14.09 11.63 -8.70
C SER A 50 -13.33 12.04 -7.43
N LEU A 51 -12.01 11.90 -7.40
CA LEU A 51 -11.19 12.31 -6.27
C LEU A 51 -11.22 13.83 -6.12
N LYS A 52 -11.41 14.25 -4.89
CA LYS A 52 -11.14 15.62 -4.47
C LYS A 52 -9.64 15.79 -4.25
N GLU A 53 -9.24 17.00 -3.85
CA GLU A 53 -7.85 17.26 -3.50
C GLU A 53 -7.38 16.37 -2.35
N LEU A 54 -6.16 15.85 -2.52
CA LEU A 54 -5.48 15.00 -1.56
C LEU A 54 -4.36 15.80 -0.87
N ASP A 55 -4.28 15.71 0.46
CA ASP A 55 -3.19 16.30 1.22
C ASP A 55 -1.88 15.57 0.95
N ALA A 56 -1.94 14.25 0.83
CA ALA A 56 -0.78 13.39 0.58
C ALA A 56 -1.15 12.11 -0.15
N VAL A 57 -0.19 11.56 -0.86
CA VAL A 57 -0.23 10.21 -1.43
C VAL A 57 0.97 9.42 -0.93
N ALA A 58 0.72 8.23 -0.36
CA ALA A 58 1.74 7.25 -0.04
C ALA A 58 1.75 6.17 -1.13
N ASP A 59 2.71 6.28 -2.03
CA ASP A 59 2.87 5.35 -3.14
C ASP A 59 3.76 4.18 -2.73
N THR A 60 3.16 2.99 -2.68
CA THR A 60 3.83 1.72 -2.37
C THR A 60 3.89 0.77 -3.57
N VAL A 61 3.48 1.22 -4.75
CA VAL A 61 3.37 0.43 -5.98
C VAL A 61 4.20 0.99 -7.12
N GLY A 62 4.17 2.32 -7.28
CA GLY A 62 4.84 3.05 -8.36
C GLY A 62 4.17 2.94 -9.73
N HIS A 63 4.98 3.20 -10.79
CA HIS A 63 4.58 3.07 -12.19
C HIS A 63 3.43 4.00 -12.62
N GLU A 64 2.65 3.58 -13.60
CA GLU A 64 1.57 4.37 -14.20
C GLU A 64 0.46 4.75 -13.21
N VAL A 65 0.28 3.94 -12.16
CA VAL A 65 -0.77 4.17 -11.16
C VAL A 65 -0.60 5.51 -10.46
N ILE A 66 0.63 5.85 -10.06
CA ILE A 66 0.89 7.11 -9.35
C ILE A 66 0.69 8.33 -10.26
N VAL A 67 0.97 8.20 -11.55
CA VAL A 67 0.82 9.28 -12.54
C VAL A 67 -0.61 9.80 -12.56
N SER A 68 -1.59 8.90 -12.48
CA SER A 68 -3.02 9.26 -12.46
C SER A 68 -3.46 9.96 -11.18
N LEU A 69 -2.74 9.79 -10.07
CA LEU A 69 -3.07 10.39 -8.77
C LEU A 69 -2.39 11.75 -8.53
N ILE A 70 -1.24 12.00 -9.17
CA ILE A 70 -0.49 13.25 -9.00
C ILE A 70 -1.35 14.50 -9.25
N PRO A 71 -2.23 14.58 -10.28
CA PRO A 71 -3.07 15.74 -10.51
C PRO A 71 -4.04 16.06 -9.37
N HIS A 72 -4.35 15.08 -8.54
CA HIS A 72 -5.26 15.24 -7.41
C HIS A 72 -4.54 15.67 -6.11
N ILE A 73 -3.20 15.71 -6.10
CA ILE A 73 -2.46 16.19 -4.92
C ILE A 73 -2.51 17.72 -4.94
N LYS A 74 -2.95 18.30 -3.84
CA LYS A 74 -3.05 19.76 -3.69
C LYS A 74 -1.67 20.44 -3.78
N LYS A 75 -1.67 21.74 -4.05
CA LYS A 75 -0.46 22.56 -3.98
C LYS A 75 0.20 22.42 -2.61
N ASN A 76 1.53 22.25 -2.59
CA ASN A 76 2.34 21.94 -1.40
C ASN A 76 1.97 20.61 -0.71
N GLY A 77 1.17 19.75 -1.35
CA GLY A 77 0.88 18.41 -0.85
C GLY A 77 2.10 17.49 -0.92
N VAL A 78 1.98 16.30 -0.37
CA VAL A 78 3.09 15.35 -0.23
C VAL A 78 2.88 14.14 -1.11
N LEU A 79 3.92 13.78 -1.85
CA LEU A 79 4.05 12.47 -2.50
C LEU A 79 5.18 11.70 -1.83
N ALA A 80 4.85 10.68 -1.04
CA ALA A 80 5.82 9.74 -0.50
C ALA A 80 5.86 8.50 -1.39
N THR A 81 7.04 8.10 -1.89
CA THR A 81 7.19 7.00 -2.83
C THR A 81 8.37 6.09 -2.47
N VAL A 82 8.22 4.78 -2.74
CA VAL A 82 9.28 3.77 -2.52
C VAL A 82 10.05 3.42 -3.80
N LEU A 83 9.67 3.97 -4.96
CA LEU A 83 10.29 3.68 -6.26
C LEU A 83 10.96 4.91 -6.91
N GLY A 84 11.27 5.93 -6.12
CA GLY A 84 11.86 7.17 -6.62
C GLY A 84 10.83 8.17 -7.17
N LYS A 85 11.30 9.40 -7.41
CA LYS A 85 10.45 10.48 -7.89
C LYS A 85 9.95 10.22 -9.32
N PRO A 86 8.63 10.16 -9.57
CA PRO A 86 8.10 10.00 -10.91
C PRO A 86 8.29 11.29 -11.72
N GLU A 87 8.56 11.17 -13.02
CA GLU A 87 8.74 12.32 -13.93
C GLU A 87 7.50 13.24 -13.94
N ALA A 88 6.31 12.67 -13.83
CA ALA A 88 5.06 13.43 -13.79
C ALA A 88 4.96 14.40 -12.58
N ALA A 89 5.81 14.25 -11.57
CA ALA A 89 5.89 15.18 -10.44
C ALA A 89 6.83 16.38 -10.71
N ASN A 90 7.55 16.39 -11.85
CA ASN A 90 8.42 17.50 -12.20
C ASN A 90 7.58 18.76 -12.53
N GLY A 91 8.06 19.92 -12.06
CA GLY A 91 7.39 21.20 -12.28
C GLY A 91 6.10 21.41 -11.50
N ARG A 92 5.73 20.46 -10.61
CA ARG A 92 4.57 20.61 -9.74
C ARG A 92 4.99 21.09 -8.35
N ASP A 93 4.15 21.92 -7.74
CA ASP A 93 4.34 22.40 -6.37
C ASP A 93 4.02 21.29 -5.34
N LEU A 94 4.83 20.22 -5.35
CA LEU A 94 4.69 19.07 -4.47
C LEU A 94 5.97 18.84 -3.68
N ARG A 95 5.82 18.41 -2.42
CA ARG A 95 6.93 17.85 -1.65
C ARG A 95 7.03 16.36 -1.95
N VAL A 96 8.02 15.96 -2.74
CA VAL A 96 8.31 14.54 -2.98
C VAL A 96 9.27 14.03 -1.90
N VAL A 97 8.91 12.90 -1.28
CA VAL A 97 9.70 12.21 -0.27
C VAL A 97 9.99 10.79 -0.75
N GLU A 98 11.22 10.52 -1.06
CA GLU A 98 11.66 9.16 -1.40
C GLU A 98 11.90 8.36 -0.12
N ILE A 99 11.24 7.22 -0.02
CA ILE A 99 11.31 6.35 1.16
C ILE A 99 12.29 5.22 0.91
N TRP A 100 13.39 5.23 1.65
CA TRP A 100 14.33 4.14 1.70
C TRP A 100 14.11 3.34 2.98
N ALA A 101 13.89 2.04 2.83
CA ALA A 101 13.69 1.16 3.97
C ALA A 101 14.96 1.12 4.85
N GLN A 102 14.80 1.36 6.13
CA GLN A 102 15.85 1.22 7.12
C GLN A 102 15.38 0.25 8.21
N PRO A 103 16.25 -0.66 8.66
CA PRO A 103 15.92 -1.55 9.77
C PRO A 103 15.59 -0.74 11.04
N ASP A 104 14.44 -1.03 11.63
CA ASP A 104 13.99 -0.43 12.89
C ASP A 104 13.29 -1.53 13.71
N SER A 105 14.03 -2.13 14.62
CA SER A 105 13.54 -3.24 15.45
C SER A 105 12.38 -2.83 16.36
N SER A 106 12.40 -1.62 16.90
CA SER A 106 11.36 -1.12 17.80
C SER A 106 10.02 -0.98 17.07
N ARG A 107 10.05 -0.41 15.86
CA ARG A 107 8.85 -0.31 15.01
C ARG A 107 8.35 -1.67 14.57
N LEU A 108 9.25 -2.57 14.20
CA LEU A 108 8.89 -3.93 13.79
C LEU A 108 8.21 -4.67 14.95
N GLU A 109 8.78 -4.61 16.15
CA GLU A 109 8.22 -5.22 17.36
C GLU A 109 6.83 -4.66 17.67
N LYS A 110 6.65 -3.33 17.65
CA LYS A 110 5.35 -2.70 17.83
C LYS A 110 4.32 -3.21 16.83
N LEU A 111 4.66 -3.23 15.54
CA LEU A 111 3.76 -3.71 14.48
C LEU A 111 3.43 -5.20 14.65
N ALA A 112 4.40 -6.03 15.05
CA ALA A 112 4.18 -7.44 15.33
C ALA A 112 3.19 -7.64 16.49
N HIS A 113 3.34 -6.90 17.59
CA HIS A 113 2.38 -6.91 18.70
C HIS A 113 0.99 -6.45 18.26
N GLU A 114 0.88 -5.46 17.39
CA GLU A 114 -0.41 -4.98 16.88
C GLU A 114 -1.10 -6.00 15.99
N VAL A 115 -0.35 -6.74 15.16
CA VAL A 115 -0.89 -7.89 14.40
C VAL A 115 -1.34 -9.00 15.35
N ALA A 116 -0.53 -9.37 16.35
CA ALA A 116 -0.86 -10.39 17.33
C ALA A 116 -2.11 -10.01 18.14
N ALA A 117 -2.30 -8.72 18.44
CA ALA A 117 -3.49 -8.19 19.09
C ALA A 117 -4.71 -8.03 18.17
N GLY A 118 -4.62 -8.43 16.91
CA GLY A 118 -5.72 -8.34 15.94
C GLY A 118 -6.07 -6.93 15.49
N LYS A 119 -5.20 -5.92 15.75
CA LYS A 119 -5.47 -4.52 15.37
C LYS A 119 -5.44 -4.31 13.85
N PHE A 120 -4.66 -5.10 13.14
CA PHE A 120 -4.70 -5.25 11.67
C PHE A 120 -4.14 -6.62 11.27
N SER A 121 -4.37 -7.02 10.03
CA SER A 121 -3.94 -8.34 9.56
C SER A 121 -3.07 -8.24 8.30
N ILE A 122 -2.08 -9.13 8.26
CA ILE A 122 -1.33 -9.45 7.05
C ILE A 122 -1.68 -10.90 6.72
N PRO A 123 -2.64 -11.15 5.81
CA PRO A 123 -3.13 -12.49 5.56
C PRO A 123 -2.04 -13.39 4.99
N ILE A 124 -2.03 -14.65 5.42
CA ILE A 124 -1.24 -15.71 4.84
C ILE A 124 -2.13 -16.42 3.81
N ARG A 125 -1.70 -16.47 2.56
CA ARG A 125 -2.42 -17.13 1.49
C ARG A 125 -2.18 -18.63 1.49
N ARG A 126 -0.91 -19.01 1.67
CA ARG A 126 -0.50 -20.41 1.69
C ARG A 126 0.87 -20.58 2.35
N GLU A 127 1.02 -21.73 3.01
CA GLU A 127 2.30 -22.19 3.54
C GLU A 127 2.80 -23.36 2.71
N PHE A 128 4.11 -23.39 2.47
CA PHE A 128 4.81 -24.48 1.79
C PHE A 128 6.01 -24.89 2.64
N LYS A 129 6.40 -26.16 2.53
CA LYS A 129 7.71 -26.58 3.04
C LYS A 129 8.82 -25.89 2.22
N LEU A 130 9.96 -25.63 2.84
CA LEU A 130 11.09 -25.01 2.14
C LEU A 130 11.52 -25.86 0.92
N SER A 131 11.43 -27.20 1.00
CA SER A 131 11.68 -28.12 -0.11
C SER A 131 10.77 -27.90 -1.33
N ASP A 132 9.61 -27.24 -1.14
CA ASP A 132 8.59 -27.03 -2.15
C ASP A 132 8.65 -25.62 -2.77
N ILE A 133 9.75 -24.90 -2.58
CA ILE A 133 9.95 -23.52 -3.07
C ILE A 133 9.62 -23.36 -4.55
N ARG A 134 9.93 -24.36 -5.38
CA ARG A 134 9.61 -24.38 -6.83
C ARG A 134 8.11 -24.20 -7.16
N TYR A 135 7.23 -24.53 -6.21
CA TYR A 135 5.79 -24.35 -6.35
C TYR A 135 5.31 -23.04 -5.72
N ALA A 136 6.02 -22.59 -4.69
CA ALA A 136 5.71 -21.34 -3.99
C ALA A 136 6.05 -20.11 -4.83
N ASP A 137 7.21 -20.13 -5.50
CA ASP A 137 7.76 -19.00 -6.24
C ASP A 137 6.85 -18.51 -7.38
N PRO A 138 6.39 -19.38 -8.32
CA PRO A 138 5.46 -18.94 -9.36
C PRO A 138 4.11 -18.45 -8.81
N MET A 139 3.70 -18.94 -7.63
CA MET A 139 2.48 -18.48 -6.98
C MET A 139 2.67 -17.10 -6.36
N ALA A 140 3.86 -16.80 -5.84
CA ALA A 140 4.21 -15.49 -5.31
C ALA A 140 4.31 -14.45 -6.43
N GLU A 141 4.93 -14.80 -7.57
CA GLU A 141 5.04 -13.94 -8.76
C GLU A 141 3.68 -13.54 -9.34
N LYS A 142 2.73 -14.48 -9.41
CA LYS A 142 1.36 -14.18 -9.86
C LYS A 142 0.65 -13.17 -8.97
N GLY A 143 1.22 -12.87 -7.81
CA GLY A 143 0.63 -12.00 -6.82
C GLY A 143 -0.70 -12.54 -6.29
N GLY A 144 -1.48 -11.68 -5.66
CA GLY A 144 -2.77 -12.03 -5.09
C GLY A 144 -2.86 -11.62 -3.62
N ILE A 145 -3.92 -12.08 -2.95
CA ILE A 145 -4.21 -11.73 -1.57
C ILE A 145 -3.35 -12.60 -0.65
N GLY A 146 -2.64 -11.94 0.27
CA GLY A 146 -1.88 -12.62 1.32
C GLY A 146 -0.45 -13.00 0.92
N LYS A 147 0.32 -13.35 1.93
CA LYS A 147 1.72 -13.79 1.81
C LYS A 147 1.81 -15.29 1.53
N ILE A 148 2.81 -15.67 0.75
CA ILE A 148 3.27 -17.06 0.67
C ILE A 148 4.38 -17.20 1.72
N ILE A 149 4.29 -18.24 2.54
CA ILE A 149 5.26 -18.53 3.60
C ILE A 149 5.94 -19.86 3.30
N LEU A 150 7.25 -19.90 3.50
CA LEU A 150 8.04 -21.12 3.50
C LEU A 150 8.36 -21.47 4.96
N VAL A 151 8.09 -22.72 5.33
CA VAL A 151 8.40 -23.27 6.66
C VAL A 151 9.47 -24.34 6.51
N ALA A 152 10.42 -24.35 7.46
CA ALA A 152 11.48 -25.33 7.53
C ALA A 152 10.96 -26.68 8.02
#